data_4d8dee6c747df578e7f60e2e09ab86b1
#
_entry.id   4d8dee6c747df578e7f60e2e09ab86b1
#
_cell.length_a   1.000
_cell.length_b   1.000
_cell.length_c   1.000
_cell.angle_alpha   90.00
_cell.angle_beta   90.00
_cell.angle_gamma   90.00
#
_symmetry.space_group_name_H-M   'P 1'
#
loop_
_entity.id
_entity.type
_entity.pdbx_description
1 polymer ?
#
loop_
_entity_poly.entity_id
_entity_poly.type
_entity_poly.pdbx_seq_one_letter_code
_entity_poly.pdbx_strand_id
1 'polypeptide(L)'
;MNSKKIITDTNNEKGVITYPAHGNLYLNITNRCTAECTFCIRDLSNGVYGYNLNLSEEPSVDEIVNELEKHNLSAYREIVFTGFGEPTTRLDDLLHLISWLKKKGLYVRLDTNGHAELLYPHRDVVSELKDSGLDEVSVSMNAESEDLYNRLCRPYHKNAYSAMLEFVKKAIAADIKTRVTVVGMPEVNVEKCQQIAEQMGADFYVR
;
A
#
# COMPACT_ATOMS: atom_id res chain seq x y z
N MET A 1 -21.93 8.41 29.66
CA MET A 1 -21.85 7.67 28.39
C MET A 1 -22.06 8.66 27.25
N ASN A 2 -20.98 9.22 26.72
CA ASN A 2 -21.05 10.15 25.59
C ASN A 2 -20.55 9.41 24.35
N SER A 3 -21.49 8.90 23.56
CA SER A 3 -21.20 8.37 22.22
C SER A 3 -20.79 9.54 21.34
N LYS A 4 -19.49 9.69 21.09
CA LYS A 4 -19.01 10.57 20.03
C LYS A 4 -19.55 10.07 18.71
N LYS A 5 -20.52 10.80 18.17
CA LYS A 5 -21.02 10.64 16.80
C LYS A 5 -19.83 10.84 15.86
N ILE A 6 -19.36 9.78 15.22
CA ILE A 6 -18.41 9.87 14.11
C ILE A 6 -19.19 10.58 13.01
N ILE A 7 -18.84 11.82 12.73
CA ILE A 7 -19.36 12.56 11.59
C ILE A 7 -18.69 11.94 10.38
N THR A 8 -19.40 11.04 9.72
CA THR A 8 -19.01 10.56 8.39
C THR A 8 -19.36 11.67 7.41
N ASP A 9 -18.36 12.35 6.90
CA ASP A 9 -18.51 13.33 5.83
C ASP A 9 -18.78 12.56 4.52
N THR A 10 -20.05 12.18 4.31
CA THR A 10 -20.50 11.41 3.16
C THR A 10 -20.64 12.26 1.89
N ASN A 11 -20.30 13.57 1.95
CA ASN A 11 -20.47 14.53 0.85
C ASN A 11 -19.20 14.83 0.06
N ASN A 12 -18.08 14.10 0.26
CA ASN A 12 -16.91 14.32 -0.57
C ASN A 12 -16.97 13.47 -1.84
N GLU A 13 -17.61 14.00 -2.87
CA GLU A 13 -17.71 13.36 -4.21
C GLU A 13 -16.33 13.15 -4.87
N LYS A 14 -15.31 13.90 -4.43
CA LYS A 14 -13.96 13.88 -5.03
C LYS A 14 -13.02 12.80 -4.50
N GLY A 15 -13.44 12.06 -3.48
CA GLY A 15 -12.55 11.16 -2.74
C GLY A 15 -11.54 11.90 -1.86
N VAL A 16 -10.98 11.21 -0.86
CA VAL A 16 -10.01 11.79 0.07
C VAL A 16 -8.59 11.37 -0.28
N ILE A 17 -7.66 12.31 -0.14
CA ILE A 17 -6.20 12.07 -0.29
C ILE A 17 -5.65 11.45 0.98
N THR A 18 -6.12 11.90 2.15
CA THR A 18 -5.66 11.41 3.45
C THR A 18 -6.83 10.97 4.31
N TYR A 19 -6.61 9.93 5.13
CA TYR A 19 -7.58 9.53 6.14
C TYR A 19 -6.89 8.91 7.36
N PRO A 20 -7.26 9.33 8.58
CA PRO A 20 -6.74 8.76 9.82
C PRO A 20 -7.47 7.46 10.16
N ALA A 21 -6.71 6.42 10.53
CA ALA A 21 -7.23 5.19 11.11
C ALA A 21 -6.16 4.51 11.97
N HIS A 22 -6.58 3.82 13.03
CA HIS A 22 -5.70 3.00 13.89
C HIS A 22 -4.45 3.74 14.44
N GLY A 23 -4.51 5.07 14.58
CA GLY A 23 -3.38 5.90 15.03
C GLY A 23 -2.34 6.19 13.95
N ASN A 24 -2.64 5.89 12.69
CA ASN A 24 -1.83 6.16 11.50
C ASN A 24 -2.56 7.14 10.59
N LEU A 25 -1.83 7.80 9.70
CA LEU A 25 -2.38 8.57 8.60
C LEU A 25 -2.11 7.83 7.29
N TYR A 26 -3.18 7.53 6.56
CA TYR A 26 -3.13 6.83 5.28
C TYR A 26 -3.23 7.80 4.12
N LEU A 27 -2.45 7.57 3.07
CA LEU A 27 -2.43 8.36 1.84
C LEU A 27 -2.97 7.55 0.67
N ASN A 28 -3.97 8.10 0.01
CA ASN A 28 -4.60 7.56 -1.19
C ASN A 28 -4.25 8.49 -2.36
N ILE A 29 -3.24 8.14 -3.13
CA ILE A 29 -2.64 9.03 -4.13
C ILE A 29 -3.03 8.68 -5.56
N THR A 30 -3.67 7.53 -5.80
CA THR A 30 -4.05 7.06 -7.14
C THR A 30 -5.17 6.02 -7.08
N ASN A 31 -5.98 5.95 -8.13
CA ASN A 31 -6.90 4.83 -8.37
C ASN A 31 -6.29 3.78 -9.30
N ARG A 32 -5.13 4.06 -9.95
CA ARG A 32 -4.48 3.10 -10.87
C ARG A 32 -3.89 1.94 -10.12
N CYS A 33 -4.07 0.73 -10.66
CA CYS A 33 -3.50 -0.49 -10.10
C CYS A 33 -3.02 -1.40 -11.25
N THR A 34 -2.10 -2.31 -10.94
CA THR A 34 -1.57 -3.32 -11.87
C THR A 34 -2.29 -4.67 -11.76
N ALA A 35 -3.40 -4.70 -11.01
CA ALA A 35 -4.20 -5.91 -10.78
C ALA A 35 -5.68 -5.57 -10.59
N GLU A 36 -6.56 -6.55 -10.86
CA GLU A 36 -8.01 -6.51 -10.69
C GLU A 36 -8.45 -7.60 -9.72
N CYS A 37 -8.04 -7.49 -8.47
CA CYS A 37 -8.30 -8.51 -7.45
C CYS A 37 -9.80 -8.74 -7.25
N THR A 38 -10.22 -10.02 -7.19
CA THR A 38 -11.64 -10.42 -7.00
C THR A 38 -12.22 -9.96 -5.65
N PHE A 39 -11.36 -9.66 -4.70
CA PHE A 39 -11.67 -9.19 -3.35
C PHE A 39 -11.34 -7.72 -3.14
N CYS A 40 -11.14 -6.95 -4.23
CA CYS A 40 -10.76 -5.55 -4.13
C CYS A 40 -11.83 -4.74 -3.42
N ILE A 41 -11.42 -3.95 -2.45
CA ILE A 41 -12.35 -3.09 -1.70
C ILE A 41 -13.09 -2.09 -2.61
N ARG A 42 -12.50 -1.71 -3.76
CA ARG A 42 -13.15 -0.84 -4.75
C ARG A 42 -14.46 -1.40 -5.29
N ASP A 43 -14.54 -2.74 -5.40
CA ASP A 43 -15.72 -3.43 -5.95
C ASP A 43 -16.79 -3.68 -4.86
N LEU A 44 -16.41 -3.51 -3.59
CA LEU A 44 -17.25 -3.79 -2.43
C LEU A 44 -17.81 -2.51 -1.79
N SER A 45 -17.07 -1.40 -1.87
CA SER A 45 -17.46 -0.13 -1.26
C SER A 45 -16.71 1.06 -1.90
N ASN A 46 -17.24 2.27 -1.69
CA ASN A 46 -16.56 3.50 -2.12
C ASN A 46 -15.34 3.86 -1.24
N GLY A 47 -15.04 3.09 -0.19
CA GLY A 47 -13.93 3.39 0.68
C GLY A 47 -13.92 2.60 1.98
N VAL A 48 -13.16 3.07 2.96
CA VAL A 48 -12.95 2.42 4.26
C VAL A 48 -13.14 3.42 5.41
N TYR A 49 -13.51 2.93 6.57
CA TYR A 49 -13.67 3.74 7.80
C TYR A 49 -14.58 4.98 7.64
N GLY A 50 -15.49 4.96 6.66
CA GLY A 50 -16.39 6.08 6.34
C GLY A 50 -15.79 7.13 5.39
N TYR A 51 -14.57 6.94 4.89
CA TYR A 51 -13.92 7.81 3.91
C TYR A 51 -14.13 7.28 2.50
N ASN A 52 -14.56 8.15 1.57
CA ASN A 52 -14.59 7.84 0.14
C ASN A 52 -13.15 7.87 -0.41
N LEU A 53 -12.67 6.76 -0.95
CA LEU A 53 -11.33 6.67 -1.54
C LEU A 53 -11.33 6.77 -3.07
N ASN A 54 -12.49 6.89 -3.71
CA ASN A 54 -12.57 7.02 -5.15
C ASN A 54 -12.21 8.44 -5.59
N LEU A 55 -10.95 8.65 -5.92
CA LEU A 55 -10.45 9.94 -6.41
C LEU A 55 -11.10 10.27 -7.75
N SER A 56 -11.69 11.45 -7.89
CA SER A 56 -12.22 11.95 -9.17
C SER A 56 -11.10 12.24 -10.17
N GLU A 57 -9.92 12.63 -9.66
CA GLU A 57 -8.69 12.86 -10.41
C GLU A 57 -7.48 12.55 -9.50
N GLU A 58 -6.35 12.23 -10.09
CA GLU A 58 -5.13 12.01 -9.31
C GLU A 58 -4.59 13.35 -8.78
N PRO A 59 -4.38 13.49 -7.47
CA PRO A 59 -3.86 14.73 -6.90
C PRO A 59 -2.41 14.95 -7.31
N SER A 60 -2.03 16.19 -7.59
CA SER A 60 -0.65 16.58 -7.75
C SER A 60 0.15 16.41 -6.45
N VAL A 61 1.48 16.41 -6.55
CA VAL A 61 2.35 16.35 -5.36
C VAL A 61 2.08 17.53 -4.42
N ASP A 62 1.87 18.72 -4.96
CA ASP A 62 1.58 19.92 -4.16
C ASP A 62 0.24 19.80 -3.42
N GLU A 63 -0.79 19.23 -4.04
CA GLU A 63 -2.07 18.97 -3.39
C GLU A 63 -1.93 17.95 -2.27
N ILE A 64 -1.14 16.89 -2.47
CA ILE A 64 -0.85 15.89 -1.44
C ILE A 64 -0.11 16.53 -0.26
N VAL A 65 0.92 17.34 -0.53
CA VAL A 65 1.68 18.06 0.51
C VAL A 65 0.78 19.02 1.27
N ASN A 66 -0.02 19.83 0.56
CA ASN A 66 -0.97 20.76 1.16
C ASN A 66 -2.00 20.02 2.05
N GLU A 67 -2.44 18.83 1.66
CA GLU A 67 -3.35 18.02 2.46
C GLU A 67 -2.66 17.48 3.72
N LEU A 68 -1.42 16.98 3.57
CA LEU A 68 -0.61 16.52 4.71
C LEU A 68 -0.36 17.63 5.74
N GLU A 69 -0.13 18.86 5.30
CA GLU A 69 0.15 20.01 6.19
C GLU A 69 -1.05 20.46 7.03
N LYS A 70 -2.27 20.01 6.70
CA LYS A 70 -3.46 20.22 7.54
C LYS A 70 -3.47 19.35 8.79
N HIS A 71 -2.61 18.32 8.85
CA HIS A 71 -2.53 17.37 9.94
C HIS A 71 -1.36 17.70 10.89
N ASN A 72 -1.54 17.42 12.18
CA ASN A 72 -0.41 17.29 13.11
C ASN A 72 0.26 15.93 12.86
N LEU A 73 1.20 15.88 11.90
CA LEU A 73 1.83 14.64 11.42
C LEU A 73 2.56 13.88 12.55
N SER A 74 3.11 14.58 13.55
CA SER A 74 3.81 13.96 14.68
C SER A 74 2.88 13.21 15.65
N ALA A 75 1.57 13.39 15.52
CA ALA A 75 0.58 12.66 16.30
C ALA A 75 0.32 11.24 15.77
N TYR A 76 0.77 10.92 14.56
CA TYR A 76 0.60 9.60 13.94
C TYR A 76 1.85 8.75 14.14
N ARG A 77 1.63 7.43 14.34
CA ARG A 77 2.73 6.46 14.46
C ARG A 77 3.41 6.20 13.13
N GLU A 78 2.63 6.17 12.07
CA GLU A 78 3.07 5.89 10.71
C GLU A 78 2.30 6.75 9.72
N ILE A 79 2.99 7.16 8.65
CA ILE A 79 2.37 7.68 7.43
C ILE A 79 2.41 6.56 6.40
N VAL A 80 1.24 6.15 5.89
CA VAL A 80 1.10 4.92 5.10
C VAL A 80 0.62 5.23 3.70
N PHE A 81 1.45 4.98 2.70
CA PHE A 81 1.01 4.99 1.30
C PHE A 81 0.21 3.74 0.98
N THR A 82 -1.04 3.91 0.57
CA THR A 82 -2.00 2.85 0.28
C THR A 82 -3.18 3.42 -0.53
N GLY A 83 -4.37 2.86 -0.43
CA GLY A 83 -5.59 3.39 -1.03
C GLY A 83 -6.27 2.42 -1.97
N PHE A 84 -7.02 2.94 -2.94
CA PHE A 84 -7.70 2.13 -3.94
C PHE A 84 -6.77 1.62 -5.04
N GLY A 85 -5.73 2.37 -5.35
CA GLY A 85 -4.74 2.01 -6.34
C GLY A 85 -3.46 1.41 -5.76
N GLU A 86 -2.51 1.19 -6.63
CA GLU A 86 -1.15 0.79 -6.30
C GLU A 86 -0.24 2.02 -6.29
N PRO A 87 0.28 2.47 -5.13
CA PRO A 87 1.06 3.70 -5.04
C PRO A 87 2.30 3.74 -5.96
N THR A 88 2.92 2.58 -6.22
CA THR A 88 4.11 2.51 -7.10
C THR A 88 3.80 2.80 -8.57
N THR A 89 2.53 2.90 -8.98
CA THR A 89 2.18 3.40 -10.33
C THR A 89 2.55 4.87 -10.52
N ARG A 90 2.85 5.58 -9.41
CA ARG A 90 3.32 6.97 -9.36
C ARG A 90 4.70 7.03 -8.67
N LEU A 91 5.65 6.25 -9.17
CA LEU A 91 6.92 6.01 -8.47
C LEU A 91 7.68 7.31 -8.15
N ASP A 92 7.83 8.22 -9.12
CA ASP A 92 8.60 9.46 -8.90
C ASP A 92 7.95 10.37 -7.86
N ASP A 93 6.62 10.49 -7.89
CA ASP A 93 5.86 11.23 -6.87
C ASP A 93 5.97 10.55 -5.49
N LEU A 94 5.87 9.22 -5.46
CA LEU A 94 6.01 8.43 -4.24
C LEU A 94 7.39 8.64 -3.60
N LEU A 95 8.48 8.53 -4.36
CA LEU A 95 9.85 8.75 -3.88
C LEU A 95 10.05 10.17 -3.34
N HIS A 96 9.51 11.16 -4.05
CA HIS A 96 9.55 12.55 -3.63
C HIS A 96 8.82 12.76 -2.29
N LEU A 97 7.60 12.23 -2.17
CA LEU A 97 6.78 12.35 -0.95
C LEU A 97 7.39 11.60 0.23
N ILE A 98 7.96 10.40 0.04
CA ILE A 98 8.70 9.68 1.08
C ILE A 98 9.83 10.55 1.58
N SER A 99 10.69 11.08 0.69
CA SER A 99 11.82 11.93 1.06
C SER A 99 11.38 13.19 1.80
N TRP A 100 10.27 13.80 1.40
CA TRP A 100 9.68 14.96 2.07
C TRP A 100 9.22 14.64 3.50
N LEU A 101 8.56 13.50 3.71
CA LEU A 101 8.13 13.00 5.02
C LEU A 101 9.33 12.65 5.91
N LYS A 102 10.37 12.03 5.34
CA LYS A 102 11.58 11.65 6.07
C LYS A 102 12.38 12.86 6.56
N LYS A 103 12.43 13.96 5.81
CA LYS A 103 13.01 15.23 6.28
C LYS A 103 12.31 15.80 7.51
N LYS A 104 11.06 15.40 7.76
CA LYS A 104 10.30 15.76 8.98
C LYS A 104 10.44 14.73 10.12
N GLY A 105 11.27 13.69 9.94
CA GLY A 105 11.53 12.65 10.94
C GLY A 105 10.38 11.64 11.14
N LEU A 106 9.49 11.52 10.16
CA LEU A 106 8.31 10.66 10.27
C LEU A 106 8.63 9.22 9.85
N TYR A 107 7.90 8.25 10.41
CA TYR A 107 7.95 6.85 10.00
C TYR A 107 7.03 6.63 8.80
N VAL A 108 7.57 6.10 7.70
CA VAL A 108 6.85 5.95 6.44
C VAL A 108 6.80 4.49 6.02
N ARG A 109 5.57 4.01 5.76
CA ARG A 109 5.31 2.66 5.25
C ARG A 109 4.61 2.72 3.89
N LEU A 110 4.94 1.75 3.05
CA LEU A 110 4.29 1.51 1.76
C LEU A 110 3.53 0.18 1.80
N ASP A 111 2.22 0.22 1.54
CA ASP A 111 1.42 -0.97 1.23
C ASP A 111 1.39 -1.13 -0.29
N THR A 112 1.86 -2.26 -0.81
CA THR A 112 2.05 -2.49 -2.25
C THR A 112 1.69 -3.93 -2.65
N ASN A 113 1.38 -4.12 -3.93
CA ASN A 113 1.26 -5.45 -4.53
C ASN A 113 2.61 -6.04 -4.99
N GLY A 114 3.70 -5.28 -4.91
CA GLY A 114 5.05 -5.73 -5.25
C GLY A 114 5.36 -5.82 -6.75
N HIS A 115 4.56 -5.18 -7.61
CA HIS A 115 4.76 -5.24 -9.07
C HIS A 115 5.61 -4.09 -9.63
N ALA A 116 6.20 -3.27 -8.78
CA ALA A 116 6.86 -2.04 -9.21
C ALA A 116 7.96 -2.25 -10.28
N GLU A 117 8.78 -3.30 -10.13
CA GLU A 117 9.84 -3.58 -11.11
C GLU A 117 9.31 -4.08 -12.47
N LEU A 118 8.08 -4.58 -12.54
CA LEU A 118 7.41 -4.88 -13.81
C LEU A 118 6.96 -3.61 -14.53
N LEU A 119 6.60 -2.56 -13.78
CA LEU A 119 6.26 -1.25 -14.32
C LEU A 119 7.50 -0.48 -14.79
N TYR A 120 8.61 -0.66 -14.09
CA TYR A 120 9.85 0.09 -14.31
C TYR A 120 11.05 -0.87 -14.50
N PRO A 121 11.09 -1.66 -15.59
CA PRO A 121 12.05 -2.76 -15.76
C PRO A 121 13.52 -2.30 -15.90
N HIS A 122 13.75 -1.00 -16.04
CA HIS A 122 15.10 -0.40 -16.16
C HIS A 122 15.52 0.36 -14.89
N ARG A 123 14.75 0.24 -13.80
CA ARG A 123 15.01 0.90 -12.52
C ARG A 123 15.23 -0.14 -11.42
N ASP A 124 16.10 0.16 -10.49
CA ASP A 124 16.21 -0.57 -9.22
C ASP A 124 15.27 0.08 -8.19
N VAL A 125 13.97 -0.24 -8.33
CA VAL A 125 12.92 0.42 -7.55
C VAL A 125 13.12 0.23 -6.05
N VAL A 126 13.60 -0.94 -5.62
CA VAL A 126 13.81 -1.21 -4.19
C VAL A 126 14.94 -0.34 -3.63
N SER A 127 16.05 -0.20 -4.35
CA SER A 127 17.13 0.72 -3.95
C SER A 127 16.65 2.16 -3.90
N GLU A 128 15.88 2.61 -4.87
CA GLU A 128 15.32 3.96 -4.89
C GLU A 128 14.35 4.22 -3.71
N LEU A 129 13.52 3.23 -3.34
CA LEU A 129 12.67 3.31 -2.16
C LEU A 129 13.50 3.41 -0.87
N LYS A 130 14.58 2.62 -0.76
CA LYS A 130 15.51 2.71 0.37
C LYS A 130 16.19 4.07 0.45
N ASP A 131 16.71 4.56 -0.67
CA ASP A 131 17.41 5.85 -0.76
C ASP A 131 16.49 7.03 -0.45
N SER A 132 15.18 6.90 -0.77
CA SER A 132 14.18 7.90 -0.37
C SER A 132 13.90 7.90 1.13
N GLY A 133 14.35 6.86 1.86
CA GLY A 133 14.23 6.72 3.30
C GLY A 133 13.02 5.90 3.75
N LEU A 134 12.40 5.08 2.88
CA LEU A 134 11.28 4.23 3.26
C LEU A 134 11.67 3.31 4.44
N ASP A 135 10.85 3.30 5.50
CA ASP A 135 11.11 2.50 6.70
C ASP A 135 10.57 1.07 6.58
N GLU A 136 9.37 0.91 5.98
CA GLU A 136 8.69 -0.38 5.94
C GLU A 136 7.89 -0.58 4.65
N VAL A 137 7.90 -1.81 4.15
CA VAL A 137 6.95 -2.26 3.11
C VAL A 137 6.02 -3.33 3.66
N SER A 138 4.75 -3.28 3.25
CA SER A 138 3.73 -4.29 3.49
C SER A 138 3.27 -4.82 2.14
N VAL A 139 3.72 -6.03 1.77
CA VAL A 139 3.51 -6.60 0.45
C VAL A 139 2.32 -7.55 0.47
N SER A 140 1.37 -7.32 -0.44
CA SER A 140 0.15 -8.11 -0.58
C SER A 140 0.40 -9.38 -1.39
N MET A 141 0.78 -10.49 -0.71
CA MET A 141 1.01 -11.78 -1.37
C MET A 141 -0.30 -12.49 -1.74
N ASN A 142 -1.28 -12.48 -0.84
CA ASN A 142 -2.67 -12.94 -1.02
C ASN A 142 -2.88 -14.40 -1.47
N ALA A 143 -1.85 -15.17 -1.81
CA ALA A 143 -1.95 -16.57 -2.18
C ALA A 143 -0.62 -17.31 -1.98
N GLU A 144 -0.70 -18.63 -1.74
CA GLU A 144 0.45 -19.51 -1.56
C GLU A 144 1.01 -20.08 -2.86
N SER A 145 0.41 -19.76 -4.01
CA SER A 145 0.85 -20.26 -5.31
C SER A 145 0.50 -19.29 -6.43
N GLU A 146 1.27 -19.36 -7.53
CA GLU A 146 1.06 -18.53 -8.71
C GLU A 146 -0.33 -18.71 -9.33
N ASP A 147 -0.80 -19.98 -9.45
CA ASP A 147 -2.11 -20.27 -10.02
C ASP A 147 -3.24 -19.62 -9.21
N LEU A 148 -3.18 -19.73 -7.89
CA LEU A 148 -4.17 -19.11 -7.02
C LEU A 148 -4.05 -17.59 -7.05
N TYR A 149 -2.82 -17.06 -7.01
CA TYR A 149 -2.55 -15.64 -7.13
C TYR A 149 -3.16 -15.04 -8.39
N ASN A 150 -2.91 -15.67 -9.54
CA ASN A 150 -3.44 -15.22 -10.83
C ASN A 150 -4.97 -15.26 -10.89
N ARG A 151 -5.62 -16.23 -10.24
CA ARG A 151 -7.09 -16.29 -10.16
C ARG A 151 -7.66 -15.20 -9.25
N LEU A 152 -7.02 -14.95 -8.11
CA LEU A 152 -7.55 -14.03 -7.09
C LEU A 152 -7.16 -12.58 -7.36
N CYS A 153 -5.90 -12.33 -7.70
CA CYS A 153 -5.36 -10.98 -7.89
C CYS A 153 -5.50 -10.47 -9.32
N ARG A 154 -5.65 -11.34 -10.32
CA ARG A 154 -5.80 -10.98 -11.75
C ARG A 154 -4.81 -9.92 -12.20
N PRO A 155 -3.50 -10.16 -12.05
CA PRO A 155 -2.49 -9.18 -12.41
C PRO A 155 -2.42 -8.98 -13.93
N TYR A 156 -2.04 -7.78 -14.38
CA TYR A 156 -1.85 -7.48 -15.80
C TYR A 156 -0.58 -8.13 -16.38
N HIS A 157 0.38 -8.47 -15.54
CA HIS A 157 1.64 -9.12 -15.92
C HIS A 157 1.63 -10.61 -15.58
N LYS A 158 2.05 -11.47 -16.54
CA LYS A 158 2.02 -12.93 -16.36
C LYS A 158 2.93 -13.44 -15.24
N ASN A 159 4.07 -12.76 -14.99
CA ASN A 159 5.06 -13.14 -13.99
C ASN A 159 4.92 -12.34 -12.68
N ALA A 160 3.74 -11.82 -12.42
CA ALA A 160 3.48 -10.93 -11.27
C ALA A 160 3.74 -11.60 -9.91
N TYR A 161 3.38 -12.88 -9.76
CA TYR A 161 3.62 -13.61 -8.52
C TYR A 161 5.11 -13.76 -8.21
N SER A 162 5.90 -14.18 -9.18
CA SER A 162 7.35 -14.30 -9.01
C SER A 162 8.04 -12.95 -8.81
N ALA A 163 7.58 -11.91 -9.50
CA ALA A 163 8.09 -10.55 -9.32
C ALA A 163 7.79 -9.99 -7.92
N MET A 164 6.59 -10.24 -7.39
CA MET A 164 6.22 -9.88 -6.04
C MET A 164 7.09 -10.57 -4.99
N LEU A 165 7.35 -11.87 -5.14
CA LEU A 165 8.26 -12.60 -4.24
C LEU A 165 9.70 -12.07 -4.32
N GLU A 166 10.16 -11.73 -5.52
CA GLU A 166 11.48 -11.13 -5.72
C GLU A 166 11.59 -9.73 -5.10
N PHE A 167 10.53 -8.91 -5.23
CA PHE A 167 10.44 -7.62 -4.55
C PHE A 167 10.58 -7.76 -3.02
N VAL A 168 9.90 -8.75 -2.40
CA VAL A 168 10.04 -9.03 -0.96
C VAL A 168 11.48 -9.35 -0.59
N LYS A 169 12.15 -10.25 -1.34
CA LYS A 169 13.56 -10.62 -1.08
C LYS A 169 14.50 -9.43 -1.21
N LYS A 170 14.33 -8.62 -2.25
CA LYS A 170 15.14 -7.40 -2.46
C LYS A 170 14.91 -6.39 -1.35
N ALA A 171 13.67 -6.18 -0.91
CA ALA A 171 13.37 -5.25 0.18
C ALA A 171 14.06 -5.67 1.49
N ILE A 172 14.04 -6.98 1.81
CA ILE A 172 14.75 -7.53 2.97
C ILE A 172 16.27 -7.34 2.80
N ALA A 173 16.82 -7.66 1.64
CA ALA A 173 18.26 -7.51 1.36
C ALA A 173 18.74 -6.04 1.42
N ALA A 174 17.84 -5.09 1.10
CA ALA A 174 18.09 -3.65 1.23
C ALA A 174 17.88 -3.12 2.67
N ASP A 175 17.61 -4.00 3.64
CA ASP A 175 17.34 -3.62 5.04
C ASP A 175 16.15 -2.63 5.14
N ILE A 176 15.09 -2.87 4.36
CA ILE A 176 13.77 -2.27 4.55
C ILE A 176 12.95 -3.24 5.40
N LYS A 177 12.37 -2.77 6.50
CA LYS A 177 11.49 -3.63 7.29
C LYS A 177 10.34 -4.14 6.41
N THR A 178 10.22 -5.45 6.29
CA THR A 178 9.32 -6.08 5.32
C THR A 178 8.33 -7.00 5.98
N ARG A 179 7.03 -6.79 5.71
CA ARG A 179 6.00 -7.76 6.03
C ARG A 179 5.26 -8.20 4.78
N VAL A 180 4.79 -9.43 4.82
CA VAL A 180 3.91 -10.02 3.80
C VAL A 180 2.51 -10.12 4.38
N THR A 181 1.49 -9.76 3.59
CA THR A 181 0.10 -9.83 4.02
C THR A 181 -0.74 -10.69 3.09
N VAL A 182 -1.76 -11.31 3.66
CA VAL A 182 -2.81 -12.02 2.90
C VAL A 182 -4.19 -11.61 3.39
N VAL A 183 -5.17 -11.63 2.47
CA VAL A 183 -6.58 -11.56 2.86
C VAL A 183 -7.04 -12.97 3.23
N GLY A 184 -7.64 -13.13 4.42
CA GLY A 184 -8.10 -14.43 4.92
C GLY A 184 -9.33 -14.96 4.19
N MET A 185 -9.16 -15.38 2.92
CA MET A 185 -10.22 -15.97 2.10
C MET A 185 -10.23 -17.50 2.25
N PRO A 186 -11.39 -18.16 2.09
CA PRO A 186 -11.52 -19.62 2.25
C PRO A 186 -10.61 -20.44 1.32
N GLU A 187 -10.28 -19.91 0.13
CA GLU A 187 -9.43 -20.56 -0.85
C GLU A 187 -7.93 -20.46 -0.55
N VAL A 188 -7.54 -19.54 0.34
CA VAL A 188 -6.12 -19.25 0.65
C VAL A 188 -5.64 -20.14 1.78
N ASN A 189 -4.57 -20.88 1.55
CA ASN A 189 -3.88 -21.59 2.61
C ASN A 189 -2.98 -20.65 3.39
N VAL A 190 -3.54 -20.04 4.44
CA VAL A 190 -2.84 -19.03 5.28
C VAL A 190 -1.56 -19.58 5.89
N GLU A 191 -1.55 -20.87 6.34
CA GLU A 191 -0.37 -21.50 6.94
C GLU A 191 0.77 -21.62 5.93
N LYS A 192 0.48 -22.01 4.68
CA LYS A 192 1.49 -22.03 3.61
C LYS A 192 1.99 -20.64 3.27
N CYS A 193 1.11 -19.64 3.24
CA CYS A 193 1.51 -18.26 3.03
C CYS A 193 2.47 -17.78 4.14
N GLN A 194 2.19 -18.12 5.38
CA GLN A 194 3.06 -17.81 6.51
C GLN A 194 4.43 -18.49 6.35
N GLN A 195 4.46 -19.77 6.01
CA GLN A 195 5.71 -20.51 5.77
C GLN A 195 6.57 -19.87 4.67
N ILE A 196 5.94 -19.42 3.57
CA ILE A 196 6.64 -18.71 2.49
C ILE A 196 7.24 -17.39 3.00
N ALA A 197 6.47 -16.60 3.75
CA ALA A 197 6.96 -15.34 4.32
C ALA A 197 8.14 -15.57 5.28
N GLU A 198 8.02 -16.54 6.20
CA GLU A 198 9.07 -16.90 7.16
C GLU A 198 10.35 -17.39 6.47
N GLN A 199 10.23 -18.21 5.41
CA GLN A 199 11.39 -18.67 4.62
C GLN A 199 12.12 -17.53 3.91
N MET A 200 11.42 -16.44 3.58
CA MET A 200 12.03 -15.22 3.05
C MET A 200 12.59 -14.30 4.13
N GLY A 201 12.26 -14.52 5.41
CA GLY A 201 12.65 -13.65 6.53
C GLY A 201 11.73 -12.42 6.70
N ALA A 202 10.52 -12.46 6.18
CA ALA A 202 9.52 -11.39 6.32
C ALA A 202 8.57 -11.65 7.49
N ASP A 203 8.11 -10.57 8.13
CA ASP A 203 6.96 -10.63 9.05
C ASP A 203 5.70 -11.06 8.28
N PHE A 204 4.77 -11.74 8.94
CA PHE A 204 3.51 -12.19 8.32
C PHE A 204 2.29 -11.64 9.02
N TYR A 205 1.28 -11.22 8.26
CA TYR A 205 0.03 -10.70 8.81
C TYR A 205 -1.19 -11.10 7.94
N VAL A 206 -2.29 -11.49 8.58
CA VAL A 206 -3.58 -11.77 7.94
C VAL A 206 -4.52 -10.58 8.12
N ARG A 207 -5.11 -10.12 7.03
CA ARG A 207 -6.08 -9.00 6.98
C ARG A 207 -7.50 -9.50 6.91
#